data_1820a7327dc4fc01a0cce9436642c435
#
_entry.id   1820a7327dc4fc01a0cce9436642c435
#
_cell.length_a   1.000
_cell.length_b   1.000
_cell.length_c   1.000
_cell.angle_alpha   90.00
_cell.angle_beta   90.00
_cell.angle_gamma   90.00
#
_symmetry.space_group_name_H-M   'P 1'
#
loop_
_entity.id
_entity.type
_entity.pdbx_description
1 polymer ?
#
loop_
_entity_poly.entity_id
_entity_poly.type
_entity_poly.pdbx_seq_one_letter_code
_entity_poly.pdbx_strand_id
1 'polypeptide(L)'
;MALAADLKEGTKKSHSAAENTKFVAGFLRGVVDEESYRKLIQDFYFIYSALEEEMERLEDDNFLSPINFSELDRVKHLKKDLRYYYGPNWNQTIKPSQACVQSVSYTHLTLPTTPYV
;
A
#
# COMPACT_ATOMS: atom_id res chain seq x y z
N MET A 1 -19.33 -4.08 -17.90
CA MET A 1 -19.36 -4.41 -16.47
C MET A 1 -19.15 -3.17 -15.63
N ALA A 2 -19.97 -3.06 -14.64
CA ALA A 2 -19.99 -1.87 -13.78
C ALA A 2 -18.90 -1.84 -12.72
N LEU A 3 -18.21 -2.94 -12.45
CA LEU A 3 -17.25 -3.00 -11.33
C LEU A 3 -16.18 -1.92 -11.38
N ALA A 4 -15.51 -1.77 -12.51
CA ALA A 4 -14.45 -0.77 -12.64
C ALA A 4 -15.00 0.65 -12.47
N ALA A 5 -16.16 0.92 -13.05
CA ALA A 5 -16.82 2.21 -12.91
C ALA A 5 -17.27 2.46 -11.47
N ASP A 6 -17.82 1.44 -10.81
CA ASP A 6 -18.25 1.53 -9.42
C ASP A 6 -17.09 1.78 -8.48
N LEU A 7 -15.96 1.11 -8.70
CA LEU A 7 -14.74 1.33 -7.91
C LEU A 7 -14.24 2.76 -8.09
N LYS A 8 -14.18 3.24 -9.33
CA LYS A 8 -13.74 4.59 -9.63
C LYS A 8 -14.63 5.63 -8.95
N GLU A 9 -15.93 5.49 -9.09
CA GLU A 9 -16.89 6.42 -8.49
C GLU A 9 -16.89 6.33 -6.97
N GLY A 10 -16.84 5.10 -6.44
CA GLY A 10 -16.86 4.88 -4.99
C GLY A 10 -15.64 5.40 -4.27
N THR A 11 -14.49 5.49 -4.96
CA THR A 11 -13.24 5.97 -4.36
C THR A 11 -12.92 7.42 -4.70
N LYS A 12 -13.80 8.10 -5.43
CA LYS A 12 -13.54 9.44 -5.95
C LYS A 12 -13.23 10.46 -4.84
N LYS A 13 -14.02 10.46 -3.77
CA LYS A 13 -13.79 11.39 -2.66
C LYS A 13 -12.48 11.10 -1.94
N SER A 14 -12.18 9.84 -1.69
CA SER A 14 -10.92 9.44 -1.04
C SER A 14 -9.73 9.81 -1.90
N HIS A 15 -9.83 9.61 -3.20
CA HIS A 15 -8.79 9.96 -4.15
C HIS A 15 -8.53 11.46 -4.16
N SER A 16 -9.58 12.27 -4.24
CA SER A 16 -9.47 13.73 -4.21
C SER A 16 -8.89 14.23 -2.89
N ALA A 17 -9.31 13.63 -1.78
CA ALA A 17 -8.78 14.00 -0.47
C ALA A 17 -7.27 13.74 -0.38
N ALA A 18 -6.82 12.59 -0.89
CA ALA A 18 -5.40 12.25 -0.91
C ALA A 18 -4.61 13.20 -1.81
N GLU A 19 -5.12 13.52 -2.99
CA GLU A 19 -4.47 14.43 -3.92
C GLU A 19 -4.31 15.84 -3.36
N ASN A 20 -5.25 16.27 -2.51
CA ASN A 20 -5.27 17.62 -1.97
C ASN A 20 -4.46 17.78 -0.68
N THR A 21 -3.78 16.72 -0.22
CA THR A 21 -2.88 16.85 0.92
C THR A 21 -1.65 17.67 0.51
N LYS A 22 -1.06 18.38 1.48
CA LYS A 22 0.15 19.15 1.23
C LYS A 22 1.29 18.28 0.70
N PHE A 23 1.40 17.06 1.23
CA PHE A 23 2.46 16.15 0.82
C PHE A 23 2.34 15.80 -0.66
N VAL A 24 1.16 15.34 -1.09
CA VAL A 24 0.96 14.93 -2.49
C VAL A 24 1.09 16.13 -3.43
N ALA A 25 0.53 17.25 -3.07
CA ALA A 25 0.67 18.48 -3.85
C ALA A 25 2.15 18.88 -4.03
N GLY A 26 2.93 18.81 -2.96
CA GLY A 26 4.37 19.05 -3.02
C GLY A 26 5.11 18.03 -3.86
N PHE A 27 4.74 16.76 -3.71
CA PHE A 27 5.35 15.67 -4.47
C PHE A 27 5.14 15.85 -5.97
N LEU A 28 3.93 16.20 -6.38
CA LEU A 28 3.61 16.43 -7.80
C LEU A 28 4.34 17.64 -8.37
N ARG A 29 4.67 18.62 -7.53
CA ARG A 29 5.48 19.77 -7.96
C ARG A 29 6.98 19.52 -7.87
N GLY A 30 7.39 18.35 -7.43
CA GLY A 30 8.79 18.01 -7.24
C GLY A 30 9.43 18.65 -6.01
N VAL A 31 8.61 19.11 -5.05
CA VAL A 31 9.07 19.77 -3.82
C VAL A 31 8.69 18.89 -2.63
N VAL A 32 9.50 17.89 -2.35
CA VAL A 32 9.30 17.01 -1.21
C VAL A 32 10.65 16.83 -0.51
N ASP A 33 10.64 16.94 0.82
CA ASP A 33 11.86 16.71 1.59
C ASP A 33 12.15 15.23 1.71
N GLU A 34 13.43 14.90 1.87
CA GLU A 34 13.89 13.52 1.95
C GLU A 34 13.28 12.76 3.12
N GLU A 35 13.14 13.43 4.28
CA GLU A 35 12.57 12.79 5.46
C GLU A 35 11.12 12.35 5.24
N SER A 36 10.32 13.20 4.63
CA SER A 36 8.92 12.85 4.31
C SER A 36 8.86 11.71 3.30
N TYR A 37 9.75 11.70 2.33
CA TYR A 37 9.83 10.63 1.35
C TYR A 37 10.24 9.30 2.00
N ARG A 38 11.20 9.33 2.91
CA ARG A 38 11.61 8.15 3.67
C ARG A 38 10.46 7.55 4.47
N LYS A 39 9.65 8.40 5.09
CA LYS A 39 8.47 7.96 5.85
C LYS A 39 7.44 7.31 4.93
N LEU A 40 7.23 7.88 3.75
CA LEU A 40 6.33 7.30 2.76
C LEU A 40 6.79 5.90 2.35
N ILE A 41 8.08 5.74 2.08
CA ILE A 41 8.66 4.45 1.70
C ILE A 41 8.54 3.42 2.82
N GLN A 42 8.73 3.84 4.07
CA GLN A 42 8.50 2.96 5.22
C GLN A 42 7.08 2.43 5.24
N ASP A 43 6.11 3.33 5.13
CA ASP A 43 4.71 2.94 5.16
C ASP A 43 4.34 2.06 3.97
N PHE A 44 4.84 2.37 2.78
CA PHE A 44 4.62 1.54 1.61
C PHE A 44 5.18 0.13 1.78
N TYR A 45 6.34 0.00 2.42
CA TYR A 45 6.90 -1.32 2.69
C TYR A 45 5.93 -2.18 3.51
N PHE A 46 5.37 -1.63 4.58
CA PHE A 46 4.43 -2.37 5.41
C PHE A 46 3.12 -2.66 4.69
N ILE A 47 2.61 -1.68 3.94
CA ILE A 47 1.36 -1.83 3.19
C ILE A 47 1.51 -2.89 2.10
N TYR A 48 2.55 -2.79 1.28
CA TYR A 48 2.75 -3.74 0.20
C TYR A 48 3.15 -5.12 0.70
N SER A 49 3.89 -5.20 1.81
CA SER A 49 4.19 -6.50 2.43
C SER A 49 2.91 -7.22 2.82
N ALA A 50 1.96 -6.51 3.42
CA ALA A 50 0.67 -7.09 3.79
C ALA A 50 -0.13 -7.51 2.57
N LEU A 51 -0.18 -6.67 1.53
CA LEU A 51 -0.91 -6.97 0.31
C LEU A 51 -0.33 -8.18 -0.43
N GLU A 52 0.99 -8.21 -0.59
CA GLU A 52 1.66 -9.32 -1.30
C GLU A 52 1.53 -10.62 -0.53
N GLU A 53 1.59 -10.57 0.80
CA GLU A 53 1.36 -11.73 1.65
C GLU A 53 -0.04 -12.30 1.45
N GLU A 54 -1.06 -11.45 1.40
CA GLU A 54 -2.43 -11.89 1.14
C GLU A 54 -2.61 -12.41 -0.28
N MET A 55 -1.99 -11.77 -1.28
CA MET A 55 -2.06 -12.25 -2.65
C MET A 55 -1.39 -13.61 -2.81
N GLU A 56 -0.27 -13.84 -2.12
CA GLU A 56 0.39 -15.13 -2.10
C GLU A 56 -0.49 -16.20 -1.45
N ARG A 57 -1.13 -15.86 -0.34
CA ARG A 57 -2.06 -16.77 0.34
C ARG A 57 -3.23 -17.15 -0.55
N LEU A 58 -3.63 -16.27 -1.46
CA LEU A 58 -4.78 -16.45 -2.34
C LEU A 58 -4.38 -16.79 -3.79
N GLU A 59 -3.18 -17.30 -3.98
CA GLU A 59 -2.66 -17.55 -5.34
C GLU A 59 -3.52 -18.56 -6.14
N ASP A 60 -4.19 -19.48 -5.45
CA ASP A 60 -5.05 -20.48 -6.07
C ASP A 60 -6.52 -20.04 -6.17
N ASP A 61 -6.83 -18.83 -5.76
CA ASP A 61 -8.20 -18.31 -5.82
C ASP A 61 -8.57 -18.00 -7.27
N ASN A 62 -9.69 -18.54 -7.73
CA ASN A 62 -10.12 -18.41 -9.13
C ASN A 62 -10.45 -16.98 -9.53
N PHE A 63 -10.86 -16.15 -8.58
CA PHE A 63 -11.15 -14.74 -8.84
C PHE A 63 -9.88 -13.90 -8.98
N LEU A 64 -8.88 -14.20 -8.15
CA LEU A 64 -7.68 -13.37 -8.07
C LEU A 64 -6.56 -13.84 -8.96
N SER A 65 -6.49 -15.15 -9.28
CA SER A 65 -5.38 -15.66 -10.06
C SER A 65 -5.20 -14.94 -11.41
N PRO A 66 -6.26 -14.54 -12.12
CA PRO A 66 -6.09 -13.81 -13.38
C PRO A 66 -5.42 -12.44 -13.25
N ILE A 67 -5.45 -11.84 -12.05
CA ILE A 67 -4.85 -10.52 -11.80
C ILE A 67 -3.70 -10.58 -10.79
N ASN A 68 -3.30 -11.77 -10.37
CA ASN A 68 -2.24 -11.96 -9.38
C ASN A 68 -0.90 -12.15 -10.09
N PHE A 69 -0.32 -11.05 -10.54
CA PHE A 69 0.93 -11.04 -11.29
C PHE A 69 2.09 -10.62 -10.40
N SER A 70 3.19 -11.38 -10.44
CA SER A 70 4.40 -11.04 -9.70
C SER A 70 5.00 -9.70 -10.14
N GLU A 71 4.72 -9.26 -11.36
CA GLU A 71 5.16 -7.97 -11.87
C GLU A 71 4.58 -6.79 -11.08
N LEU A 72 3.48 -7.00 -10.36
CA LEU A 72 2.86 -5.98 -9.52
C LEU A 72 3.53 -5.86 -8.15
N ASP A 73 4.39 -6.81 -7.78
CA ASP A 73 5.05 -6.82 -6.48
C ASP A 73 5.99 -5.64 -6.34
N ARG A 74 5.98 -5.02 -5.18
CA ARG A 74 6.77 -3.81 -4.88
C ARG A 74 7.73 -3.99 -3.71
N VAL A 75 7.53 -5.01 -2.87
CA VAL A 75 8.32 -5.19 -1.65
C VAL A 75 9.81 -5.29 -1.95
N LYS A 76 10.19 -6.02 -2.98
CA LYS A 76 11.59 -6.19 -3.36
C LYS A 76 12.28 -4.85 -3.63
N HIS A 77 11.62 -3.96 -4.36
CA HIS A 77 12.15 -2.64 -4.67
C HIS A 77 12.15 -1.73 -3.45
N LEU A 78 11.12 -1.84 -2.62
CA LEU A 78 11.04 -1.05 -1.38
C LEU A 78 12.15 -1.44 -0.40
N LYS A 79 12.51 -2.72 -0.32
CA LYS A 79 13.65 -3.16 0.50
C LYS A 79 14.95 -2.51 0.03
N LYS A 80 15.15 -2.40 -1.28
CA LYS A 80 16.35 -1.73 -1.82
C LYS A 80 16.37 -0.27 -1.44
N ASP A 81 15.24 0.41 -1.56
CA ASP A 81 15.12 1.82 -1.20
C ASP A 81 15.36 2.03 0.29
N LEU A 82 14.80 1.19 1.13
CA LEU A 82 14.98 1.29 2.58
C LEU A 82 16.44 1.06 2.97
N ARG A 83 17.10 0.12 2.31
CA ARG A 83 18.53 -0.11 2.55
C ARG A 83 19.35 1.12 2.14
N TYR A 84 18.99 1.75 1.05
CA TYR A 84 19.67 2.98 0.61
C TYR A 84 19.55 4.10 1.63
N TYR A 85 18.32 4.33 2.16
CA TYR A 85 18.07 5.45 3.05
C TYR A 85 18.46 5.18 4.50
N TYR A 86 18.32 3.96 4.98
CA TYR A 86 18.52 3.62 6.40
C TYR A 86 19.70 2.68 6.65
N GLY A 87 20.36 2.17 5.60
CA GLY A 87 21.50 1.29 5.73
C GLY A 87 21.14 -0.18 5.92
N PRO A 88 22.15 -1.03 6.21
CA PRO A 88 21.95 -2.48 6.30
C PRO A 88 21.00 -2.92 7.42
N ASN A 89 20.83 -2.10 8.45
CA ASN A 89 19.94 -2.41 9.57
C ASN A 89 18.58 -1.72 9.45
N TRP A 90 18.16 -1.43 8.22
CA TRP A 90 16.90 -0.70 7.96
C TRP A 90 15.69 -1.34 8.63
N ASN A 91 15.63 -2.67 8.67
CA ASN A 91 14.49 -3.40 9.23
C ASN A 91 14.35 -3.23 10.73
N GLN A 92 15.40 -2.82 11.42
CA GLN A 92 15.37 -2.52 12.85
C GLN A 92 15.07 -1.05 13.13
N THR A 93 15.18 -0.20 12.11
CA THR A 93 15.02 1.25 12.24
C THR A 93 13.61 1.71 11.93
N ILE A 94 12.97 1.09 10.96
CA ILE A 94 11.67 1.55 10.46
C ILE A 94 10.52 1.09 11.34
N LYS A 95 9.48 1.94 11.40
CA LYS A 95 8.23 1.64 12.10
C LYS A 95 7.07 2.14 11.26
N PRO A 96 5.94 1.41 11.23
CA PRO A 96 4.77 1.91 10.51
C PRO A 96 4.13 3.09 11.25
N SER A 97 3.60 4.04 10.50
CA SER A 97 2.77 5.10 11.08
C SER A 97 1.46 4.50 11.60
N GLN A 98 0.74 5.27 12.41
CA GLN A 98 -0.55 4.81 12.94
C GLN A 98 -1.55 4.53 11.81
N ALA A 99 -1.59 5.39 10.80
CA ALA A 99 -2.45 5.18 9.63
C ALA A 99 -2.05 3.90 8.89
N CYS A 100 -0.76 3.63 8.77
CA CYS A 100 -0.25 2.42 8.15
C CYS A 100 -0.67 1.18 8.91
N VAL A 101 -0.57 1.21 10.24
CA VAL A 101 -1.00 0.09 11.10
C VAL A 101 -2.47 -0.23 10.86
N GLN A 102 -3.31 0.78 10.76
CA GLN A 102 -4.74 0.60 10.48
C GLN A 102 -4.96 -0.02 9.10
N SER A 103 -4.23 0.44 8.09
CA SER A 103 -4.31 -0.09 6.73
C SER A 103 -3.89 -1.56 6.67
N VAL A 104 -2.80 -1.91 7.33
CA VAL A 104 -2.30 -3.29 7.39
C VAL A 104 -3.29 -4.19 8.12
N SER A 105 -3.84 -3.72 9.22
CA SER A 105 -4.87 -4.46 9.96
C SER A 105 -6.08 -4.74 9.09
N TYR A 106 -6.50 -3.76 8.31
CA TYR A 106 -7.63 -3.93 7.39
C TYR A 106 -7.30 -4.95 6.29
N THR A 107 -6.10 -4.91 5.74
CA THR A 107 -5.64 -5.84 4.72
C THR A 107 -5.72 -7.29 5.21
N HIS A 108 -5.33 -7.52 6.47
CA HIS A 108 -5.34 -8.86 7.06
C HIS A 108 -6.69 -9.25 7.68
N LEU A 109 -7.68 -8.39 7.56
CA LEU A 109 -8.99 -8.63 8.12
C LEU A 109 -9.63 -9.84 7.47
N THR A 110 -9.95 -10.85 8.27
CA THR A 110 -10.70 -12.01 7.80
C THR A 110 -12.17 -11.65 7.82
N LEU A 111 -12.79 -11.64 6.64
CA LEU A 111 -14.20 -11.37 6.54
C LEU A 111 -14.99 -12.48 7.22
N PRO A 112 -16.00 -12.16 8.00
CA PRO A 112 -16.87 -13.19 8.56
C PRO A 112 -17.59 -13.96 7.45
N THR A 113 -17.96 -15.18 7.75
CA THR A 113 -18.68 -16.01 6.79
C THR A 113 -20.06 -15.46 6.50
N THR A 114 -20.63 -14.72 7.44
CA THR A 114 -21.87 -14.01 7.20
C THR A 114 -21.61 -12.80 6.31
N PRO A 115 -22.40 -12.60 5.26
CA PRO A 115 -22.18 -11.46 4.37
C PRO A 115 -22.35 -10.15 5.12
N TYR A 116 -21.55 -9.21 4.78
CA TYR A 116 -21.77 -7.85 5.21
C TYR A 116 -22.90 -7.24 4.44
N VAL A 117 -23.70 -6.56 5.12
CA VAL A 117 -24.77 -5.82 4.52
C VAL A 117 -24.58 -4.35 4.74
#